data_e608f0701a063646a6d1334eaff8c797
#
_entry.id   e608f0701a063646a6d1334eaff8c797
#
_cell.length_a   1.000
_cell.length_b   1.000
_cell.length_c   1.000
_cell.angle_alpha   90.00
_cell.angle_beta   90.00
_cell.angle_gamma   90.00
#
_symmetry.space_group_name_H-M   'P 1'
#
loop_
_entity.id
_entity.type
_entity.pdbx_description
1 polymer ?
#
loop_
_entity_poly.entity_id
_entity_poly.type
_entity_poly.pdbx_seq_one_letter_code
_entity_poly.pdbx_strand_id
1 'polypeptide(L)'
;MIPNSRFELLPDRSIKVLIIQQYRPLAANEMLNTIRTWLQMRYRTITGSIAFYPAVIAIFFAAFAMALIWFDLSGPGLYLKDKMGWMSLKDAEAARSIVSTVAAGIITLTVFSFSMVMIVINQAASQLTNRVLDQLIGNRFQQVVLGIYIGTIVFALLLLTTIRKGDTGSSVPALSTYSLILIVVVDIFLFIYFLHYITRSVKYEVIIQRIHRETLGSMEKALDGEQPSVHEVSAPLPFVVASTGSGVYTEVDRRSILSLCVEHDLQVEVVELPGSFVLKGSPLIRIDRPVPEELATKFLRSVPLATMESVDGNYAFGFRQLTEVAMKALSPGINDPGTAMLAIRSLFNLFAYRLEHHPQERLHDEQGRLRITIRQWTFEQLFKATVLAVWDYGKGDRSIQHELANLLPQLRTGSAEVKEMILRVERAIEKELIDRKQEIHRLE
;
A
#
# COMPACT_ATOMS: atom_id res chain seq x y z
N MET A 1 21.21 35.31 -30.30
CA MET A 1 20.81 36.67 -29.82
C MET A 1 19.36 36.58 -29.40
N ILE A 2 19.08 36.43 -28.12
CA ILE A 2 17.74 36.52 -27.52
C ILE A 2 17.91 37.44 -26.30
N PRO A 3 17.11 38.50 -26.15
CA PRO A 3 17.37 39.53 -25.16
C PRO A 3 16.88 39.13 -23.76
N ASN A 4 17.69 39.53 -22.76
CA ASN A 4 17.36 39.52 -21.33
C ASN A 4 16.11 40.37 -21.06
N SER A 5 15.05 39.75 -20.58
CA SER A 5 13.95 40.46 -19.92
C SER A 5 14.20 40.49 -18.41
N ARG A 6 14.61 41.64 -17.91
CA ARG A 6 14.57 42.02 -16.50
C ARG A 6 13.12 42.06 -16.04
N PHE A 7 12.76 41.29 -15.04
CA PHE A 7 11.55 41.53 -14.26
C PHE A 7 11.91 42.52 -13.15
N GLU A 8 11.33 43.70 -13.21
CA GLU A 8 11.33 44.66 -12.11
C GLU A 8 10.39 44.16 -10.98
N LEU A 9 10.95 44.11 -9.79
CA LEU A 9 10.23 43.78 -8.55
C LEU A 9 9.53 45.04 -8.03
N LEU A 10 8.23 44.96 -7.83
CA LEU A 10 7.44 45.92 -7.05
C LEU A 10 7.85 45.86 -5.56
N PRO A 11 7.97 46.99 -4.86
CA PRO A 11 8.33 47.03 -3.46
C PRO A 11 7.07 46.90 -2.60
N ASP A 12 6.96 45.87 -1.78
CA ASP A 12 6.59 45.92 -0.38
C ASP A 12 6.15 44.57 0.18
N ARG A 13 6.72 44.22 1.32
CA ARG A 13 6.62 43.14 2.28
C ARG A 13 7.67 42.04 2.16
N SER A 14 8.61 42.16 3.08
CA SER A 14 9.79 41.30 3.25
C SER A 14 9.45 39.84 3.53
N ILE A 15 9.22 39.05 2.50
CA ILE A 15 9.31 37.59 2.58
C ILE A 15 10.70 37.23 2.06
N LYS A 16 11.65 36.99 2.96
CA LYS A 16 12.95 36.44 2.59
C LYS A 16 12.81 34.94 2.33
N VAL A 17 12.69 34.56 1.06
CA VAL A 17 12.77 33.17 0.61
C VAL A 17 14.25 32.81 0.49
N LEU A 18 14.71 31.89 1.31
CA LEU A 18 16.06 31.32 1.22
C LEU A 18 16.03 30.20 0.15
N ILE A 19 16.58 30.49 -1.04
CA ILE A 19 16.76 29.49 -2.11
C ILE A 19 18.10 28.81 -1.89
N ILE A 20 18.07 27.51 -1.60
CA ILE A 20 19.24 26.67 -1.39
C ILE A 20 19.86 26.29 -2.75
N GLN A 21 21.00 26.88 -3.07
CA GLN A 21 21.89 26.41 -4.13
C GLN A 21 23.28 26.17 -3.55
N GLN A 22 23.73 24.89 -3.43
CA GLN A 22 25.08 24.46 -3.83
C GLN A 22 25.45 23.06 -3.33
N TYR A 23 26.11 22.31 -4.20
CA TYR A 23 26.79 21.06 -3.89
C TYR A 23 28.04 21.32 -3.05
N ARG A 24 28.17 20.69 -1.87
CA ARG A 24 29.40 20.60 -1.11
C ARG A 24 29.84 19.12 -1.01
N PRO A 25 31.15 18.81 -1.03
CA PRO A 25 31.63 17.44 -0.87
C PRO A 25 31.35 16.94 0.56
N LEU A 26 30.76 15.76 0.64
CA LEU A 26 30.28 15.12 1.88
C LEU A 26 31.42 14.59 2.73
N ALA A 27 31.39 14.81 4.05
CA ALA A 27 32.28 14.22 5.03
C ALA A 27 32.07 12.69 5.13
N ALA A 28 33.11 11.94 5.54
CA ALA A 28 33.11 10.46 5.55
C ALA A 28 31.89 9.81 6.25
N ASN A 29 31.37 10.42 7.31
CA ASN A 29 30.17 9.96 8.02
C ASN A 29 28.88 10.15 7.21
N GLU A 30 28.77 11.19 6.39
CA GLU A 30 27.65 11.39 5.49
C GLU A 30 27.69 10.41 4.31
N MET A 31 28.89 10.06 3.86
CA MET A 31 29.10 9.04 2.82
C MET A 31 28.65 7.66 3.30
N LEU A 32 28.95 7.27 4.54
CA LEU A 32 28.48 6.02 5.15
C LEU A 32 26.95 6.01 5.34
N ASN A 33 26.36 7.12 5.75
CA ASN A 33 24.90 7.26 5.86
C ASN A 33 24.21 7.26 4.48
N THR A 34 24.82 7.87 3.48
CA THR A 34 24.33 7.86 2.09
C THR A 34 24.41 6.45 1.49
N ILE A 35 25.51 5.71 1.76
CA ILE A 35 25.64 4.30 1.35
C ILE A 35 24.61 3.43 2.07
N ARG A 36 24.40 3.64 3.36
CA ARG A 36 23.40 2.90 4.16
C ARG A 36 21.98 3.17 3.69
N THR A 37 21.62 4.41 3.43
CA THR A 37 20.31 4.78 2.87
C THR A 37 20.14 4.29 1.44
N TRP A 38 21.18 4.35 0.61
CA TRP A 38 21.18 3.80 -0.74
C TRP A 38 21.01 2.27 -0.72
N LEU A 39 21.74 1.56 0.17
CA LEU A 39 21.59 0.12 0.37
C LEU A 39 20.18 -0.23 0.89
N GLN A 40 19.63 0.54 1.82
CA GLN A 40 18.25 0.34 2.31
C GLN A 40 17.21 0.57 1.21
N MET A 41 17.38 1.61 0.37
CA MET A 41 16.50 1.85 -0.77
C MET A 41 16.61 0.72 -1.81
N ARG A 42 17.84 0.29 -2.14
CA ARG A 42 18.06 -0.85 -3.04
C ARG A 42 17.51 -2.15 -2.49
N TYR A 43 17.69 -2.41 -1.20
CA TYR A 43 17.12 -3.57 -0.52
C TYR A 43 15.58 -3.55 -0.59
N ARG A 44 14.95 -2.41 -0.29
CA ARG A 44 13.49 -2.26 -0.43
C ARG A 44 13.02 -2.43 -1.88
N THR A 45 13.75 -1.92 -2.85
CA THR A 45 13.41 -2.07 -4.28
C THR A 45 13.53 -3.53 -4.71
N ILE A 46 14.58 -4.24 -4.27
CA ILE A 46 14.81 -5.64 -4.61
C ILE A 46 13.79 -6.54 -3.91
N THR A 47 13.57 -6.36 -2.61
CA THR A 47 12.60 -7.17 -1.84
C THR A 47 11.14 -6.87 -2.19
N GLY A 48 10.87 -5.68 -2.73
CA GLY A 48 9.57 -5.29 -3.29
C GLY A 48 9.34 -5.79 -4.72
N SER A 49 10.35 -6.35 -5.38
CA SER A 49 10.21 -6.92 -6.72
C SER A 49 9.39 -8.20 -6.71
N ILE A 50 8.48 -8.34 -7.66
CA ILE A 50 7.66 -9.55 -7.88
C ILE A 50 8.54 -10.80 -8.09
N ALA A 51 9.76 -10.62 -8.60
CA ALA A 51 10.69 -11.69 -8.91
C ALA A 51 11.53 -12.16 -7.70
N PHE A 52 11.58 -11.40 -6.60
CA PHE A 52 12.49 -11.69 -5.49
C PHE A 52 12.21 -13.04 -4.81
N TYR A 53 10.98 -13.24 -4.34
CA TYR A 53 10.61 -14.50 -3.68
C TYR A 53 10.71 -15.71 -4.63
N PRO A 54 10.24 -15.66 -5.88
CA PRO A 54 10.44 -16.74 -6.84
C PRO A 54 11.90 -17.09 -7.07
N ALA A 55 12.79 -16.11 -7.19
CA ALA A 55 14.20 -16.34 -7.40
C ALA A 55 14.87 -17.02 -6.19
N VAL A 56 14.59 -16.55 -4.97
CA VAL A 56 15.13 -17.15 -3.74
C VAL A 56 14.66 -18.59 -3.57
N ILE A 57 13.37 -18.86 -3.81
CA ILE A 57 12.80 -20.22 -3.74
C ILE A 57 13.41 -21.12 -4.81
N ALA A 58 13.56 -20.64 -6.04
CA ALA A 58 14.18 -21.42 -7.12
C ALA A 58 15.65 -21.79 -6.81
N ILE A 59 16.43 -20.86 -6.24
CA ILE A 59 17.81 -21.12 -5.78
C ILE A 59 17.80 -22.18 -4.67
N PHE A 60 16.87 -22.08 -3.71
CA PHE A 60 16.73 -23.08 -2.66
C PHE A 60 16.42 -24.48 -3.24
N PHE A 61 15.48 -24.58 -4.18
CA PHE A 61 15.16 -25.84 -4.85
C PHE A 61 16.33 -26.38 -5.67
N ALA A 62 17.10 -25.52 -6.34
CA ALA A 62 18.31 -25.92 -7.03
C ALA A 62 19.35 -26.52 -6.09
N ALA A 63 19.61 -25.88 -4.95
CA ALA A 63 20.51 -26.38 -3.92
C ALA A 63 20.00 -27.68 -3.31
N PHE A 64 18.70 -27.75 -3.02
CA PHE A 64 18.05 -28.97 -2.52
C PHE A 64 18.13 -30.14 -3.49
N ALA A 65 17.87 -29.87 -4.79
CA ALA A 65 18.01 -30.85 -5.86
C ALA A 65 19.45 -31.41 -5.93
N MET A 66 20.46 -30.53 -5.96
CA MET A 66 21.86 -30.93 -5.99
C MET A 66 22.25 -31.76 -4.77
N ALA A 67 21.86 -31.33 -3.59
CA ALA A 67 22.12 -32.08 -2.34
C ALA A 67 21.46 -33.45 -2.34
N LEU A 68 20.20 -33.54 -2.79
CA LEU A 68 19.48 -34.82 -2.84
C LEU A 68 20.05 -35.77 -3.90
N ILE A 69 20.41 -35.27 -5.08
CA ILE A 69 21.07 -36.04 -6.14
C ILE A 69 22.43 -36.53 -5.65
N TRP A 70 23.23 -35.68 -5.01
CA TRP A 70 24.50 -36.06 -4.44
C TRP A 70 24.36 -37.15 -3.37
N PHE A 71 23.37 -37.00 -2.46
CA PHE A 71 23.06 -38.02 -1.47
C PHE A 71 22.65 -39.35 -2.12
N ASP A 72 21.79 -39.29 -3.14
CA ASP A 72 21.25 -40.45 -3.85
C ASP A 72 22.33 -41.30 -4.57
N LEU A 73 23.41 -40.62 -4.99
CA LEU A 73 24.58 -41.25 -5.63
C LEU A 73 25.71 -41.60 -4.64
N SER A 74 25.57 -41.22 -3.39
CA SER A 74 26.55 -41.51 -2.33
C SER A 74 26.34 -42.90 -1.71
N GLY A 75 27.37 -43.42 -0.99
CA GLY A 75 27.28 -44.71 -0.30
C GLY A 75 26.06 -44.89 0.63
N PRO A 76 25.71 -43.92 1.48
CA PRO A 76 24.52 -43.97 2.32
C PRO A 76 23.23 -44.06 1.49
N GLY A 77 23.11 -43.34 0.39
CA GLY A 77 21.95 -43.38 -0.50
C GLY A 77 21.79 -44.74 -1.18
N LEU A 78 22.88 -45.33 -1.64
CA LEU A 78 22.88 -46.66 -2.23
C LEU A 78 22.49 -47.74 -1.21
N TYR A 79 22.99 -47.64 0.02
CA TYR A 79 22.60 -48.55 1.13
C TYR A 79 21.10 -48.48 1.45
N LEU A 80 20.54 -47.25 1.44
CA LEU A 80 19.10 -47.03 1.67
C LEU A 80 18.25 -47.66 0.57
N LYS A 81 18.68 -47.51 -0.72
CA LYS A 81 18.00 -48.15 -1.86
C LYS A 81 17.99 -49.66 -1.79
N ASP A 82 19.10 -50.28 -1.37
CA ASP A 82 19.23 -51.73 -1.25
C ASP A 82 18.30 -52.24 -0.15
N LYS A 83 18.18 -51.54 0.97
CA LYS A 83 17.32 -51.87 2.08
C LYS A 83 15.83 -51.66 1.79
N MET A 84 15.49 -50.67 0.98
CA MET A 84 14.11 -50.31 0.61
C MET A 84 13.82 -50.72 -0.85
N GLY A 85 13.71 -52.03 -1.11
CA GLY A 85 13.56 -52.61 -2.45
C GLY A 85 12.44 -52.00 -3.31
N TRP A 86 11.38 -51.45 -2.70
CA TRP A 86 10.29 -50.73 -3.40
C TRP A 86 10.71 -49.36 -3.95
N MET A 87 11.81 -48.76 -3.45
CA MET A 87 12.36 -47.51 -3.93
C MET A 87 13.38 -47.68 -5.08
N SER A 88 13.61 -48.91 -5.55
CA SER A 88 14.56 -49.17 -6.64
C SER A 88 13.89 -48.96 -7.99
N LEU A 89 13.98 -47.74 -8.53
CA LEU A 89 13.65 -47.43 -9.93
C LEU A 89 14.80 -47.97 -10.81
N LYS A 90 14.61 -49.18 -11.40
CA LYS A 90 15.66 -49.86 -12.16
C LYS A 90 15.75 -49.38 -13.63
N ASP A 91 14.67 -48.80 -14.13
CA ASP A 91 14.59 -48.34 -15.52
C ASP A 91 14.84 -46.85 -15.66
N ALA A 92 15.95 -46.48 -16.28
CA ALA A 92 16.34 -45.09 -16.56
C ALA A 92 15.40 -44.42 -17.57
N GLU A 93 14.84 -45.18 -18.52
CA GLU A 93 13.88 -44.63 -19.48
C GLU A 93 12.55 -44.25 -18.83
N ALA A 94 12.04 -45.12 -17.97
CA ALA A 94 10.85 -44.84 -17.19
C ALA A 94 11.05 -43.64 -16.26
N ALA A 95 12.17 -43.55 -15.54
CA ALA A 95 12.52 -42.39 -14.72
C ALA A 95 12.55 -41.08 -15.54
N ARG A 96 13.24 -41.08 -16.68
CA ARG A 96 13.34 -39.93 -17.57
C ARG A 96 11.96 -39.52 -18.09
N SER A 97 11.13 -40.49 -18.50
CA SER A 97 9.77 -40.25 -18.98
C SER A 97 8.90 -39.60 -17.90
N ILE A 98 8.95 -40.11 -16.66
CA ILE A 98 8.23 -39.53 -15.53
C ILE A 98 8.67 -38.09 -15.28
N VAL A 99 9.98 -37.84 -15.13
CA VAL A 99 10.51 -36.51 -14.81
C VAL A 99 10.23 -35.51 -15.92
N SER A 100 10.34 -35.93 -17.19
CA SER A 100 10.03 -35.09 -18.34
C SER A 100 8.54 -34.72 -18.44
N THR A 101 7.66 -35.70 -18.20
CA THR A 101 6.21 -35.47 -18.16
C THR A 101 5.82 -34.53 -17.03
N VAL A 102 6.42 -34.73 -15.86
CA VAL A 102 6.24 -33.84 -14.68
C VAL A 102 6.70 -32.43 -14.99
N ALA A 103 7.91 -32.28 -15.54
CA ALA A 103 8.45 -30.96 -15.92
C ALA A 103 7.51 -30.22 -16.88
N ALA A 104 7.03 -30.89 -17.93
CA ALA A 104 6.09 -30.34 -18.90
C ALA A 104 4.75 -29.97 -18.25
N GLY A 105 4.24 -30.82 -17.36
CA GLY A 105 3.00 -30.57 -16.60
C GLY A 105 3.10 -29.34 -15.70
N ILE A 106 4.20 -29.19 -14.94
CA ILE A 106 4.39 -28.03 -14.05
C ILE A 106 4.64 -26.73 -14.83
N ILE A 107 5.33 -26.79 -15.98
CA ILE A 107 5.44 -25.62 -16.88
C ILE A 107 4.05 -25.18 -17.33
N THR A 108 3.21 -26.09 -17.78
CA THR A 108 1.84 -25.80 -18.20
C THR A 108 1.01 -25.20 -17.06
N LEU A 109 1.10 -25.79 -15.85
CA LEU A 109 0.43 -25.32 -14.65
C LEU A 109 0.90 -23.91 -14.22
N THR A 110 2.20 -23.64 -14.36
CA THR A 110 2.79 -22.32 -14.10
C THR A 110 2.25 -21.26 -15.06
N VAL A 111 2.23 -21.55 -16.36
CA VAL A 111 1.70 -20.64 -17.40
C VAL A 111 0.23 -20.37 -17.17
N PHE A 112 -0.56 -21.41 -16.86
CA PHE A 112 -1.98 -21.28 -16.57
C PHE A 112 -2.21 -20.42 -15.32
N SER A 113 -1.45 -20.66 -14.24
CA SER A 113 -1.55 -19.88 -13.00
C SER A 113 -1.25 -18.40 -13.25
N PHE A 114 -0.19 -18.10 -14.02
CA PHE A 114 0.15 -16.72 -14.39
C PHE A 114 -0.95 -16.07 -15.25
N SER A 115 -1.47 -16.79 -16.23
CA SER A 115 -2.56 -16.31 -17.09
C SER A 115 -3.81 -16.00 -16.29
N MET A 116 -4.16 -16.84 -15.31
CA MET A 116 -5.29 -16.61 -14.41
C MET A 116 -5.12 -15.36 -13.56
N VAL A 117 -3.90 -15.13 -13.02
CA VAL A 117 -3.59 -13.88 -12.31
C VAL A 117 -3.80 -12.66 -13.22
N MET A 118 -3.31 -12.71 -14.46
CA MET A 118 -3.45 -11.60 -15.41
C MET A 118 -4.90 -11.33 -15.78
N ILE A 119 -5.72 -12.37 -15.98
CA ILE A 119 -7.16 -12.23 -16.25
C ILE A 119 -7.84 -11.54 -15.08
N VAL A 120 -7.55 -11.99 -13.86
CA VAL A 120 -8.12 -11.45 -12.63
C VAL A 120 -7.70 -10.00 -12.38
N ILE A 121 -6.42 -9.67 -12.61
CA ILE A 121 -5.93 -8.28 -12.53
C ILE A 121 -6.61 -7.41 -13.57
N ASN A 122 -6.75 -7.85 -14.81
CA ASN A 122 -7.43 -7.11 -15.87
C ASN A 122 -8.91 -6.87 -15.53
N GLN A 123 -9.59 -7.89 -14.97
CA GLN A 123 -10.96 -7.75 -14.50
C GLN A 123 -11.06 -6.74 -13.36
N ALA A 124 -10.16 -6.80 -12.38
CA ALA A 124 -10.09 -5.84 -11.29
C ALA A 124 -9.76 -4.43 -11.80
N ALA A 125 -8.87 -4.29 -12.79
CA ALA A 125 -8.50 -3.02 -13.40
C ALA A 125 -9.67 -2.31 -14.09
N SER A 126 -10.56 -3.05 -14.70
CA SER A 126 -11.76 -2.47 -15.33
C SER A 126 -12.75 -1.91 -14.30
N GLN A 127 -12.77 -2.46 -13.09
CA GLN A 127 -13.76 -2.20 -12.06
C GLN A 127 -13.25 -1.37 -10.88
N LEU A 128 -11.94 -1.38 -10.62
CA LEU A 128 -11.30 -0.64 -9.52
C LEU A 128 -10.44 0.51 -10.04
N THR A 129 -10.05 1.41 -9.16
CA THR A 129 -9.07 2.44 -9.49
C THR A 129 -7.67 1.85 -9.52
N ASN A 130 -6.77 2.40 -10.37
CA ASN A 130 -5.38 1.93 -10.48
C ASN A 130 -4.65 1.93 -9.13
N ARG A 131 -5.00 2.84 -8.23
CA ARG A 131 -4.39 2.95 -6.87
C ARG A 131 -4.68 1.73 -5.98
N VAL A 132 -5.83 1.10 -6.17
CA VAL A 132 -6.21 -0.12 -5.44
C VAL A 132 -5.55 -1.35 -6.05
N LEU A 133 -5.29 -1.32 -7.37
CA LEU A 133 -4.67 -2.43 -8.10
C LEU A 133 -3.23 -2.72 -7.70
N ASP A 134 -2.43 -1.68 -7.43
CA ASP A 134 -1.02 -1.86 -7.05
C ASP A 134 -0.88 -2.74 -5.79
N GLN A 135 -1.87 -2.70 -4.90
CA GLN A 135 -1.92 -3.55 -3.70
C GLN A 135 -2.31 -5.01 -4.01
N LEU A 136 -2.93 -5.28 -5.17
CA LEU A 136 -3.31 -6.64 -5.59
C LEU A 136 -2.18 -7.37 -6.31
N ILE A 137 -1.34 -6.63 -7.05
CA ILE A 137 -0.28 -7.19 -7.91
C ILE A 137 0.91 -7.73 -7.10
N GLY A 138 1.20 -7.16 -5.94
CA GLY A 138 2.37 -7.49 -5.11
C GLY A 138 2.18 -8.59 -4.07
N ASN A 139 1.14 -9.42 -4.18
CA ASN A 139 0.79 -10.37 -3.11
C ASN A 139 1.87 -11.45 -2.90
N ARG A 140 2.45 -11.49 -1.69
CA ARG A 140 3.50 -12.45 -1.30
C ARG A 140 3.10 -13.90 -1.54
N PHE A 141 1.83 -14.25 -1.31
CA PHE A 141 1.33 -15.60 -1.54
C PHE A 141 1.48 -16.03 -3.01
N GLN A 142 1.10 -15.18 -3.96
CA GLN A 142 1.24 -15.45 -5.39
C GLN A 142 2.70 -15.64 -5.79
N GLN A 143 3.60 -14.81 -5.25
CA GLN A 143 5.04 -14.90 -5.51
C GLN A 143 5.63 -16.21 -4.96
N VAL A 144 5.20 -16.64 -3.76
CA VAL A 144 5.64 -17.91 -3.16
C VAL A 144 5.18 -19.10 -3.98
N VAL A 145 3.90 -19.14 -4.37
CA VAL A 145 3.36 -20.22 -5.21
C VAL A 145 4.10 -20.32 -6.54
N LEU A 146 4.29 -19.17 -7.23
CA LEU A 146 5.05 -19.13 -8.47
C LEU A 146 6.50 -19.57 -8.26
N GLY A 147 7.11 -19.18 -7.14
CA GLY A 147 8.46 -19.60 -6.74
C GLY A 147 8.59 -21.11 -6.56
N ILE A 148 7.61 -21.74 -5.94
CA ILE A 148 7.57 -23.20 -5.73
C ILE A 148 7.49 -23.90 -7.10
N TYR A 149 6.60 -23.46 -7.99
CA TYR A 149 6.49 -24.06 -9.34
C TYR A 149 7.78 -23.91 -10.15
N ILE A 150 8.38 -22.72 -10.15
CA ILE A 150 9.68 -22.51 -10.82
C ILE A 150 10.76 -23.39 -10.17
N GLY A 151 10.76 -23.48 -8.84
CA GLY A 151 11.67 -24.36 -8.11
C GLY A 151 11.52 -25.82 -8.48
N THR A 152 10.30 -26.33 -8.59
CA THR A 152 10.00 -27.70 -9.03
C THR A 152 10.46 -27.94 -10.48
N ILE A 153 10.28 -26.98 -11.37
CA ILE A 153 10.81 -27.05 -12.75
C ILE A 153 12.34 -27.16 -12.74
N VAL A 154 13.02 -26.29 -11.97
CA VAL A 154 14.49 -26.32 -11.85
C VAL A 154 14.96 -27.66 -11.27
N PHE A 155 14.29 -28.16 -10.24
CA PHE A 155 14.57 -29.49 -9.67
C PHE A 155 14.45 -30.58 -10.74
N ALA A 156 13.34 -30.62 -11.49
CA ALA A 156 13.10 -31.58 -12.55
C ALA A 156 14.16 -31.54 -13.66
N LEU A 157 14.52 -30.32 -14.10
CA LEU A 157 15.54 -30.13 -15.12
C LEU A 157 16.93 -30.58 -14.66
N LEU A 158 17.34 -30.27 -13.43
CA LEU A 158 18.60 -30.77 -12.86
C LEU A 158 18.61 -32.28 -12.76
N LEU A 159 17.48 -32.86 -12.31
CA LEU A 159 17.36 -34.31 -12.22
C LEU A 159 17.46 -35.00 -13.59
N LEU A 160 16.84 -34.41 -14.64
CA LEU A 160 16.93 -34.92 -16.00
C LEU A 160 18.38 -34.98 -16.54
N THR A 161 19.25 -34.04 -16.13
CA THR A 161 20.66 -34.04 -16.56
C THR A 161 21.47 -35.18 -15.95
N THR A 162 21.02 -35.72 -14.82
CA THR A 162 21.75 -36.76 -14.06
C THR A 162 21.32 -38.16 -14.39
N ILE A 163 20.14 -38.38 -14.99
CA ILE A 163 19.66 -39.68 -15.39
C ILE A 163 20.38 -40.11 -16.67
N ARG A 164 21.33 -41.06 -16.58
CA ARG A 164 22.08 -41.59 -17.73
C ARG A 164 21.91 -43.12 -17.86
N LYS A 165 21.88 -43.64 -19.08
CA LYS A 165 22.08 -45.06 -19.36
C LYS A 165 23.58 -45.35 -19.20
N GLY A 166 23.96 -46.12 -18.18
CA GLY A 166 25.35 -46.56 -17.97
C GLY A 166 25.49 -48.01 -18.35
N ASP A 167 26.64 -48.40 -18.93
CA ASP A 167 26.96 -49.77 -19.32
C ASP A 167 27.16 -50.73 -18.14
N THR A 168 27.27 -50.22 -16.93
CA THR A 168 27.54 -51.00 -15.67
C THR A 168 26.42 -50.94 -14.60
N GLY A 169 25.19 -50.74 -15.03
CA GLY A 169 24.05 -50.62 -14.15
C GLY A 169 23.48 -49.21 -14.08
N SER A 170 22.15 -49.07 -14.23
CA SER A 170 21.52 -47.76 -14.28
C SER A 170 21.60 -47.04 -12.91
N SER A 171 22.38 -45.98 -12.86
CA SER A 171 22.45 -45.09 -11.69
C SER A 171 21.29 -44.10 -11.77
N VAL A 172 20.06 -44.62 -11.47
CA VAL A 172 18.88 -43.77 -11.40
C VAL A 172 18.80 -43.16 -9.99
N PRO A 173 18.76 -41.83 -9.85
CA PRO A 173 18.53 -41.17 -8.54
C PRO A 173 17.07 -41.37 -8.11
N ALA A 174 16.77 -42.52 -7.54
CA ALA A 174 15.41 -42.95 -7.24
C ALA A 174 14.77 -42.11 -6.13
N LEU A 175 15.50 -41.80 -5.06
CA LEU A 175 15.01 -40.96 -3.97
C LEU A 175 14.65 -39.56 -4.46
N SER A 176 15.52 -38.99 -5.31
CA SER A 176 15.27 -37.67 -5.94
C SER A 176 14.03 -37.70 -6.83
N THR A 177 13.83 -38.79 -7.59
CA THR A 177 12.64 -38.96 -8.44
C THR A 177 11.36 -39.05 -7.62
N TYR A 178 11.34 -39.86 -6.57
CA TYR A 178 10.17 -39.96 -5.66
C TYR A 178 9.91 -38.66 -4.90
N SER A 179 10.97 -37.95 -4.49
CA SER A 179 10.84 -36.61 -3.89
C SER A 179 10.21 -35.62 -4.87
N LEU A 180 10.61 -35.64 -6.13
CA LEU A 180 9.99 -34.80 -7.16
C LEU A 180 8.50 -35.11 -7.32
N ILE A 181 8.14 -36.40 -7.38
CA ILE A 181 6.72 -36.83 -7.47
C ILE A 181 5.92 -36.31 -6.27
N LEU A 182 6.48 -36.41 -5.06
CA LEU A 182 5.82 -35.90 -3.84
C LEU A 182 5.64 -34.37 -3.92
N ILE A 183 6.66 -33.64 -4.36
CA ILE A 183 6.58 -32.17 -4.54
C ILE A 183 5.48 -31.83 -5.56
N VAL A 184 5.38 -32.57 -6.66
CA VAL A 184 4.34 -32.36 -7.68
C VAL A 184 2.94 -32.59 -7.15
N VAL A 185 2.75 -33.60 -6.28
CA VAL A 185 1.46 -33.81 -5.62
C VAL A 185 1.11 -32.58 -4.76
N VAL A 186 2.08 -32.04 -4.02
CA VAL A 186 1.90 -30.80 -3.26
C VAL A 186 1.60 -29.61 -4.18
N ASP A 187 2.28 -29.51 -5.32
CA ASP A 187 2.05 -28.46 -6.31
C ASP A 187 0.61 -28.49 -6.87
N ILE A 188 0.05 -29.68 -7.10
CA ILE A 188 -1.34 -29.83 -7.55
C ILE A 188 -2.31 -29.30 -6.48
N PHE A 189 -2.13 -29.68 -5.19
CA PHE A 189 -2.95 -29.15 -4.11
C PHE A 189 -2.78 -27.64 -3.93
N LEU A 190 -1.55 -27.18 -4.04
CA LEU A 190 -1.23 -25.74 -3.99
C LEU A 190 -1.91 -24.98 -5.14
N PHE A 191 -2.00 -25.58 -6.33
CA PHE A 191 -2.71 -25.01 -7.47
C PHE A 191 -4.21 -24.87 -7.22
N ILE A 192 -4.86 -25.90 -6.67
CA ILE A 192 -6.29 -25.84 -6.32
C ILE A 192 -6.53 -24.73 -5.29
N TYR A 193 -5.68 -24.67 -4.27
CA TYR A 193 -5.77 -23.63 -3.26
C TYR A 193 -5.51 -22.22 -3.86
N PHE A 194 -4.55 -22.11 -4.77
CA PHE A 194 -4.23 -20.89 -5.47
C PHE A 194 -5.41 -20.38 -6.31
N LEU A 195 -6.10 -21.25 -7.05
CA LEU A 195 -7.31 -20.89 -7.79
C LEU A 195 -8.41 -20.35 -6.86
N HIS A 196 -8.65 -21.04 -5.75
CA HIS A 196 -9.61 -20.59 -4.74
C HIS A 196 -9.23 -19.22 -4.18
N TYR A 197 -7.96 -19.04 -3.83
CA TYR A 197 -7.44 -17.80 -3.29
C TYR A 197 -7.58 -16.62 -4.28
N ILE A 198 -7.14 -16.82 -5.53
CA ILE A 198 -7.21 -15.79 -6.58
C ILE A 198 -8.67 -15.36 -6.83
N THR A 199 -9.56 -16.31 -7.01
CA THR A 199 -10.98 -16.04 -7.26
C THR A 199 -11.62 -15.25 -6.10
N ARG A 200 -11.19 -15.49 -4.88
CA ARG A 200 -11.71 -14.80 -3.70
C ARG A 200 -11.11 -13.41 -3.48
N SER A 201 -9.84 -13.21 -3.85
CA SER A 201 -9.12 -11.94 -3.60
C SER A 201 -9.61 -10.75 -4.43
N VAL A 202 -10.41 -10.97 -5.47
CA VAL A 202 -10.97 -9.94 -6.36
C VAL A 202 -12.37 -9.49 -5.94
N LYS A 203 -12.98 -10.15 -4.95
CA LYS A 203 -14.30 -9.74 -4.45
C LYS A 203 -14.22 -8.36 -3.83
N TYR A 204 -15.11 -7.46 -4.24
CA TYR A 204 -15.19 -6.10 -3.70
C TYR A 204 -15.26 -6.04 -2.18
N GLU A 205 -16.01 -6.94 -1.58
CA GLU A 205 -16.13 -7.04 -0.13
C GLU A 205 -14.76 -7.21 0.54
N VAL A 206 -13.91 -8.08 -0.01
CA VAL A 206 -12.57 -8.36 0.52
C VAL A 206 -11.65 -7.14 0.38
N ILE A 207 -11.75 -6.45 -0.76
CA ILE A 207 -10.96 -5.25 -1.04
C ILE A 207 -11.39 -4.10 -0.12
N ILE A 208 -12.69 -3.84 -0.03
CA ILE A 208 -13.26 -2.79 0.84
C ILE A 208 -12.88 -3.05 2.30
N GLN A 209 -13.02 -4.30 2.78
CA GLN A 209 -12.64 -4.66 4.14
C GLN A 209 -11.15 -4.53 4.40
N ARG A 210 -10.30 -4.77 3.41
CA ARG A 210 -8.86 -4.56 3.52
C ARG A 210 -8.54 -3.07 3.64
N ILE A 211 -9.06 -2.23 2.73
CA ILE A 211 -8.88 -0.78 2.79
C ILE A 211 -9.36 -0.24 4.14
N HIS A 212 -10.54 -0.68 4.59
CA HIS A 212 -11.09 -0.30 5.90
C HIS A 212 -10.12 -0.65 7.04
N ARG A 213 -9.61 -1.88 7.07
CA ARG A 213 -8.70 -2.35 8.14
C ARG A 213 -7.37 -1.60 8.14
N GLU A 214 -6.78 -1.38 6.96
CA GLU A 214 -5.54 -0.62 6.81
C GLU A 214 -5.73 0.84 7.24
N THR A 215 -6.88 1.43 6.87
CA THR A 215 -7.24 2.79 7.26
C THR A 215 -7.44 2.91 8.77
N LEU A 216 -8.20 1.99 9.38
CA LEU A 216 -8.40 1.95 10.81
C LEU A 216 -7.08 1.80 11.57
N GLY A 217 -6.21 0.87 11.14
CA GLY A 217 -4.88 0.71 11.75
C GLY A 217 -3.96 1.93 11.59
N SER A 218 -4.12 2.71 10.51
CA SER A 218 -3.45 4.00 10.36
C SER A 218 -4.05 5.08 11.28
N MET A 219 -5.37 5.08 11.44
CA MET A 219 -6.07 5.97 12.38
C MET A 219 -5.67 5.69 13.84
N GLU A 220 -5.61 4.42 14.24
CA GLU A 220 -5.19 4.01 15.60
C GLU A 220 -3.79 4.52 15.95
N LYS A 221 -2.89 4.61 14.96
CA LYS A 221 -1.53 5.16 15.15
C LYS A 221 -1.51 6.70 15.17
N ALA A 222 -2.41 7.35 14.43
CA ALA A 222 -2.38 8.79 14.20
C ALA A 222 -3.28 9.58 15.14
N LEU A 223 -4.34 8.96 15.67
CA LEU A 223 -5.39 9.59 16.48
C LEU A 223 -5.22 9.21 17.96
N ASP A 224 -4.18 9.75 18.58
CA ASP A 224 -3.85 9.53 20.00
C ASP A 224 -4.08 10.80 20.85
N GLY A 225 -4.77 11.78 20.29
CA GLY A 225 -5.07 13.05 20.91
C GLY A 225 -6.29 12.99 21.86
N GLU A 226 -6.17 13.52 23.07
CA GLU A 226 -7.20 13.44 24.11
C GLU A 226 -8.42 14.35 23.89
N GLN A 227 -8.38 15.40 23.09
CA GLN A 227 -9.55 16.28 22.80
C GLN A 227 -9.38 17.08 21.51
N PRO A 228 -10.50 17.53 20.85
CA PRO A 228 -10.42 18.48 19.76
C PRO A 228 -9.75 19.75 20.28
N SER A 229 -8.58 20.07 19.75
CA SER A 229 -7.95 21.35 20.05
C SER A 229 -8.90 22.45 19.55
N VAL A 230 -9.39 23.27 20.46
CA VAL A 230 -10.05 24.53 20.09
C VAL A 230 -9.02 25.28 19.24
N HIS A 231 -9.36 25.52 17.99
CA HIS A 231 -8.51 26.28 17.08
C HIS A 231 -8.38 27.72 17.61
N GLU A 232 -7.51 27.96 18.57
CA GLU A 232 -6.94 29.28 18.72
C GLU A 232 -6.14 29.55 17.46
N VAL A 233 -6.64 30.44 16.64
CA VAL A 233 -5.95 30.95 15.44
C VAL A 233 -4.73 31.72 15.93
N SER A 234 -3.66 31.01 16.23
CA SER A 234 -2.37 31.62 16.48
C SER A 234 -1.91 32.26 15.17
N ALA A 235 -1.36 33.48 15.26
CA ALA A 235 -0.79 34.12 14.10
C ALA A 235 0.26 33.17 13.44
N PRO A 236 0.29 33.05 12.11
CA PRO A 236 1.21 32.16 11.42
C PRO A 236 2.66 32.57 11.75
N LEU A 237 3.51 31.57 11.98
CA LEU A 237 4.93 31.80 12.28
C LEU A 237 5.62 32.51 11.09
N PRO A 238 6.54 33.49 11.36
CA PRO A 238 6.97 34.45 10.35
C PRO A 238 7.96 33.91 9.31
N PHE A 239 8.75 32.87 9.63
CA PHE A 239 9.80 32.38 8.73
C PHE A 239 9.36 31.09 8.04
N VAL A 240 9.45 31.10 6.71
CA VAL A 240 9.02 30.00 5.86
C VAL A 240 10.21 29.19 5.37
N VAL A 241 10.15 27.88 5.55
CA VAL A 241 11.04 26.90 4.91
C VAL A 241 10.26 26.26 3.77
N ALA A 242 10.70 26.53 2.54
CA ALA A 242 10.06 26.03 1.34
C ALA A 242 10.55 24.62 1.00
N SER A 243 9.68 23.84 0.37
CA SER A 243 10.01 22.50 -0.13
C SER A 243 11.10 22.55 -1.19
N THR A 244 12.08 21.66 -1.10
CA THR A 244 13.17 21.50 -2.09
C THR A 244 12.80 20.61 -3.27
N GLY A 245 11.72 19.84 -3.17
CA GLY A 245 11.20 18.94 -4.19
C GLY A 245 9.68 18.99 -4.29
N SER A 246 9.13 18.33 -5.30
CA SER A 246 7.68 18.11 -5.41
C SER A 246 7.33 16.67 -5.01
N GLY A 247 6.20 16.47 -4.33
CA GLY A 247 5.72 15.16 -3.90
C GLY A 247 4.50 15.26 -2.99
N VAL A 248 4.01 14.12 -2.55
CA VAL A 248 2.90 14.04 -1.61
C VAL A 248 3.44 14.05 -0.18
N TYR A 249 2.99 15.00 0.61
CA TYR A 249 3.26 15.02 2.04
C TYR A 249 2.50 13.89 2.73
N THR A 250 3.21 12.99 3.41
CA THR A 250 2.60 11.82 4.07
C THR A 250 2.45 12.02 5.56
N GLU A 251 3.56 12.00 6.29
CA GLU A 251 3.59 12.07 7.74
C GLU A 251 4.86 12.80 8.22
N VAL A 252 4.78 13.43 9.39
CA VAL A 252 5.94 14.03 10.06
C VAL A 252 6.64 12.99 10.92
N ASP A 253 7.96 12.94 10.85
CA ASP A 253 8.75 12.27 11.90
C ASP A 253 8.73 13.11 13.18
N ARG A 254 7.69 12.86 14.00
CA ARG A 254 7.40 13.62 15.23
C ARG A 254 8.56 13.61 16.22
N ARG A 255 9.31 12.51 16.29
CA ARG A 255 10.46 12.39 17.22
C ARG A 255 11.62 13.26 16.76
N SER A 256 11.99 13.15 15.51
CA SER A 256 13.10 13.93 14.93
C SER A 256 12.83 15.42 14.96
N ILE A 257 11.62 15.86 14.55
CA ILE A 257 11.28 17.29 14.54
C ILE A 257 11.18 17.87 15.96
N LEU A 258 10.62 17.12 16.93
CA LEU A 258 10.54 17.54 18.31
C LEU A 258 11.92 17.69 18.95
N SER A 259 12.82 16.73 18.70
CA SER A 259 14.21 16.80 19.16
C SER A 259 14.92 18.06 18.64
N LEU A 260 14.77 18.36 17.34
CA LEU A 260 15.34 19.57 16.75
C LEU A 260 14.75 20.86 17.35
N CYS A 261 13.42 20.89 17.62
CA CYS A 261 12.77 22.03 18.25
C CYS A 261 13.27 22.26 19.68
N VAL A 262 13.46 21.20 20.46
CA VAL A 262 13.96 21.28 21.85
C VAL A 262 15.43 21.71 21.86
N GLU A 263 16.29 21.09 21.03
CA GLU A 263 17.73 21.37 20.96
C GLU A 263 18.01 22.84 20.60
N HIS A 264 17.22 23.41 19.71
CA HIS A 264 17.43 24.78 19.20
C HIS A 264 16.45 25.82 19.78
N ASP A 265 15.61 25.43 20.76
CA ASP A 265 14.58 26.25 21.40
C ASP A 265 13.67 26.94 20.37
N LEU A 266 13.13 26.17 19.42
CA LEU A 266 12.31 26.65 18.30
C LEU A 266 10.85 26.20 18.43
N GLN A 267 9.96 26.97 17.80
CA GLN A 267 8.59 26.56 17.53
C GLN A 267 8.38 26.42 16.02
N VAL A 268 7.71 25.35 15.61
CA VAL A 268 7.54 24.96 14.21
C VAL A 268 6.08 24.66 13.91
N GLU A 269 5.62 25.07 12.72
CA GLU A 269 4.31 24.73 12.18
C GLU A 269 4.49 23.98 10.85
N VAL A 270 3.89 22.79 10.71
CA VAL A 270 3.76 22.08 9.44
C VAL A 270 2.48 22.54 8.75
N VAL A 271 2.63 23.18 7.59
CA VAL A 271 1.56 23.97 6.95
C VAL A 271 0.58 23.12 6.17
N GLU A 272 1.07 22.01 5.58
CA GLU A 272 0.30 21.21 4.65
C GLU A 272 -0.48 20.09 5.37
N LEU A 273 -1.58 19.66 4.75
CA LEU A 273 -2.37 18.51 5.22
C LEU A 273 -1.74 17.19 4.74
N PRO A 274 -1.75 16.11 5.52
CA PRO A 274 -1.34 14.80 5.04
C PRO A 274 -2.12 14.40 3.77
N GLY A 275 -1.40 13.96 2.73
CA GLY A 275 -1.97 13.64 1.42
C GLY A 275 -2.03 14.81 0.44
N SER A 276 -1.61 16.02 0.82
CA SER A 276 -1.48 17.15 -0.11
C SER A 276 -0.27 16.97 -1.02
N PHE A 277 -0.45 17.29 -2.31
CA PHE A 277 0.66 17.38 -3.25
C PHE A 277 1.34 18.74 -3.11
N VAL A 278 2.60 18.72 -2.73
CA VAL A 278 3.43 19.91 -2.49
C VAL A 278 4.32 20.13 -3.70
N LEU A 279 4.30 21.35 -4.24
CA LEU A 279 5.20 21.75 -5.32
C LEU A 279 6.55 22.23 -4.76
N LYS A 280 7.62 22.03 -5.51
CA LYS A 280 8.92 22.61 -5.20
C LYS A 280 8.79 24.14 -5.03
N GLY A 281 9.32 24.66 -3.93
CA GLY A 281 9.25 26.07 -3.60
C GLY A 281 8.00 26.49 -2.81
N SER A 282 7.01 25.59 -2.60
CA SER A 282 5.86 25.88 -1.76
C SER A 282 6.23 25.89 -0.27
N PRO A 283 5.57 26.71 0.57
CA PRO A 283 5.72 26.67 2.02
C PRO A 283 5.40 25.26 2.55
N LEU A 284 6.33 24.62 3.27
CA LEU A 284 6.11 23.32 3.90
C LEU A 284 6.15 23.42 5.42
N ILE A 285 7.07 24.24 5.94
CA ILE A 285 7.28 24.44 7.37
C ILE A 285 7.36 25.95 7.64
N ARG A 286 6.81 26.38 8.77
CA ARG A 286 7.04 27.73 9.32
C ARG A 286 7.74 27.63 10.66
N ILE A 287 8.61 28.59 10.96
CA ILE A 287 9.44 28.62 12.17
C ILE A 287 9.31 30.00 12.82
N ASP A 288 9.41 30.08 14.15
CA ASP A 288 9.28 31.32 14.91
C ASP A 288 10.42 32.32 14.70
N ARG A 289 11.62 31.85 14.31
CA ARG A 289 12.80 32.67 14.05
C ARG A 289 13.61 32.14 12.87
N PRO A 290 14.52 32.96 12.28
CA PRO A 290 15.35 32.50 11.17
C PRO A 290 16.35 31.42 11.64
N VAL A 291 16.54 30.42 10.79
CA VAL A 291 17.45 29.30 11.05
C VAL A 291 18.50 29.18 9.95
N PRO A 292 19.73 28.66 10.27
CA PRO A 292 20.72 28.33 9.27
C PRO A 292 20.19 27.29 8.26
N GLU A 293 20.73 27.31 7.04
CA GLU A 293 20.35 26.44 5.94
C GLU A 293 20.50 24.93 6.30
N GLU A 294 21.54 24.58 7.05
CA GLU A 294 21.76 23.20 7.51
C GLU A 294 20.62 22.73 8.41
N LEU A 295 20.14 23.60 9.30
CA LEU A 295 19.05 23.26 10.21
C LEU A 295 17.71 23.22 9.45
N ALA A 296 17.47 24.14 8.51
CA ALA A 296 16.30 24.09 7.62
C ALA A 296 16.24 22.77 6.84
N THR A 297 17.38 22.28 6.36
CA THR A 297 17.48 21.00 5.67
C THR A 297 17.14 19.81 6.59
N LYS A 298 17.57 19.85 7.87
CA LYS A 298 17.20 18.81 8.86
C LYS A 298 15.69 18.80 9.10
N PHE A 299 15.06 19.96 9.23
CA PHE A 299 13.61 20.07 9.36
C PHE A 299 12.87 19.51 8.12
N LEU A 300 13.31 19.81 6.91
CA LEU A 300 12.73 19.26 5.69
C LEU A 300 12.84 17.73 5.61
N ARG A 301 13.93 17.14 6.12
CA ARG A 301 14.07 15.67 6.20
C ARG A 301 13.08 15.03 7.16
N SER A 302 12.63 15.76 8.18
CA SER A 302 11.59 15.29 9.13
C SER A 302 10.17 15.37 8.57
N VAL A 303 9.99 16.03 7.41
CA VAL A 303 8.71 16.16 6.69
C VAL A 303 8.88 15.61 5.26
N PRO A 304 8.99 14.29 5.11
CA PRO A 304 9.29 13.68 3.81
C PRO A 304 8.15 13.83 2.82
N LEU A 305 8.50 14.03 1.55
CA LEU A 305 7.59 13.99 0.42
C LEU A 305 7.76 12.66 -0.33
N ALA A 306 6.66 11.93 -0.49
CA ALA A 306 6.64 10.67 -1.22
C ALA A 306 6.23 10.87 -2.69
N THR A 307 6.66 9.97 -3.55
CA THR A 307 6.21 9.93 -4.96
C THR A 307 4.85 9.25 -5.12
N MET A 308 4.47 8.40 -4.17
CA MET A 308 3.21 7.65 -4.18
C MET A 308 2.51 7.78 -2.82
N GLU A 309 1.19 7.84 -2.85
CA GLU A 309 0.36 7.83 -1.64
C GLU A 309 0.29 6.43 -1.03
N SER A 310 0.24 6.36 0.29
CA SER A 310 0.04 5.12 1.06
C SER A 310 -0.93 5.40 2.20
N VAL A 311 -1.70 4.39 2.60
CA VAL A 311 -2.56 4.46 3.79
C VAL A 311 -1.72 4.49 5.07
N ASP A 312 -0.54 3.85 5.05
CA ASP A 312 0.39 3.91 6.19
C ASP A 312 0.95 5.34 6.31
N GLY A 313 0.73 5.97 7.48
CA GLY A 313 1.05 7.37 7.74
C GLY A 313 0.05 8.41 7.19
N ASN A 314 -0.97 7.99 6.41
CA ASN A 314 -1.99 8.90 5.90
C ASN A 314 -3.37 8.22 5.78
N TYR A 315 -4.09 8.16 6.90
CA TYR A 315 -5.42 7.55 6.93
C TYR A 315 -6.43 8.24 5.98
N ALA A 316 -6.27 9.53 5.69
CA ALA A 316 -7.14 10.24 4.76
C ALA A 316 -7.09 9.65 3.34
N PHE A 317 -5.98 9.03 2.96
CA PHE A 317 -5.87 8.30 1.70
C PHE A 317 -6.80 7.08 1.65
N GLY A 318 -6.96 6.34 2.77
CA GLY A 318 -7.90 5.23 2.85
C GLY A 318 -9.36 5.68 2.71
N PHE A 319 -9.73 6.81 3.32
CA PHE A 319 -11.03 7.44 3.09
C PHE A 319 -11.26 7.76 1.61
N ARG A 320 -10.25 8.34 0.95
CA ARG A 320 -10.29 8.64 -0.49
C ARG A 320 -10.47 7.37 -1.32
N GLN A 321 -9.72 6.30 -1.02
CA GLN A 321 -9.85 5.02 -1.74
C GLN A 321 -11.26 4.44 -1.63
N LEU A 322 -11.87 4.43 -0.45
CA LEU A 322 -13.25 3.96 -0.27
C LEU A 322 -14.26 4.84 -1.04
N THR A 323 -14.03 6.15 -1.04
CA THR A 323 -14.84 7.11 -1.82
C THR A 323 -14.73 6.83 -3.32
N GLU A 324 -13.52 6.63 -3.84
CA GLU A 324 -13.27 6.29 -5.24
C GLU A 324 -13.94 4.96 -5.63
N VAL A 325 -13.93 3.95 -4.74
CA VAL A 325 -14.65 2.68 -4.95
C VAL A 325 -16.15 2.92 -5.05
N ALA A 326 -16.74 3.69 -4.13
CA ALA A 326 -18.16 4.01 -4.15
C ALA A 326 -18.56 4.78 -5.42
N MET A 327 -17.81 5.83 -5.78
CA MET A 327 -18.07 6.62 -6.98
C MET A 327 -17.92 5.81 -8.27
N LYS A 328 -16.90 4.94 -8.33
CA LYS A 328 -16.71 4.05 -9.48
C LYS A 328 -17.86 3.06 -9.62
N ALA A 329 -18.33 2.45 -8.53
CA ALA A 329 -19.48 1.56 -8.51
C ALA A 329 -20.76 2.25 -8.97
N LEU A 330 -20.95 3.53 -8.64
CA LEU A 330 -22.10 4.34 -9.04
C LEU A 330 -21.98 4.94 -10.45
N SER A 331 -20.84 4.77 -11.11
CA SER A 331 -20.65 5.30 -12.45
C SER A 331 -21.64 4.64 -13.45
N PRO A 332 -22.13 5.37 -14.47
CA PRO A 332 -23.12 4.85 -15.41
C PRO A 332 -22.71 3.55 -16.13
N GLY A 333 -21.41 3.32 -16.31
CA GLY A 333 -20.88 2.13 -16.97
C GLY A 333 -20.81 0.88 -16.09
N ILE A 334 -20.88 1.03 -14.75
CA ILE A 334 -20.84 -0.09 -13.79
C ILE A 334 -22.20 -0.27 -13.13
N ASN A 335 -22.77 0.80 -12.59
CA ASN A 335 -24.09 0.85 -11.96
C ASN A 335 -24.34 -0.28 -10.93
N ASP A 336 -23.43 -0.39 -9.95
CA ASP A 336 -23.49 -1.35 -8.83
C ASP A 336 -23.68 -0.63 -7.49
N PRO A 337 -24.92 -0.24 -7.14
CA PRO A 337 -25.20 0.43 -5.86
C PRO A 337 -24.91 -0.49 -4.66
N GLY A 338 -24.92 -1.81 -4.82
CA GLY A 338 -24.61 -2.76 -3.75
C GLY A 338 -23.15 -2.61 -3.28
N THR A 339 -22.20 -2.59 -4.19
CA THR A 339 -20.78 -2.32 -3.88
C THR A 339 -20.58 -0.92 -3.31
N ALA A 340 -21.30 0.09 -3.83
CA ALA A 340 -21.24 1.45 -3.30
C ALA A 340 -21.69 1.50 -1.83
N MET A 341 -22.79 0.83 -1.48
CA MET A 341 -23.27 0.74 -0.08
C MET A 341 -22.24 0.10 0.86
N LEU A 342 -21.52 -0.93 0.43
CA LEU A 342 -20.45 -1.54 1.23
C LEU A 342 -19.31 -0.53 1.53
N ALA A 343 -18.91 0.25 0.53
CA ALA A 343 -17.89 1.28 0.71
C ALA A 343 -18.40 2.43 1.60
N ILE A 344 -19.66 2.86 1.45
CA ILE A 344 -20.30 3.86 2.30
C ILE A 344 -20.34 3.39 3.77
N ARG A 345 -20.77 2.15 4.03
CA ARG A 345 -20.76 1.58 5.40
C ARG A 345 -19.37 1.58 6.01
N SER A 346 -18.36 1.25 5.22
CA SER A 346 -16.97 1.29 5.66
C SER A 346 -16.52 2.71 6.00
N LEU A 347 -16.89 3.72 5.18
CA LEU A 347 -16.63 5.13 5.47
C LEU A 347 -17.31 5.57 6.77
N PHE A 348 -18.57 5.24 6.97
CA PHE A 348 -19.32 5.62 8.17
C PHE A 348 -18.75 4.97 9.43
N ASN A 349 -18.28 3.73 9.36
CA ASN A 349 -17.59 3.07 10.47
C ASN A 349 -16.29 3.82 10.84
N LEU A 350 -15.49 4.21 9.83
CA LEU A 350 -14.29 5.03 10.08
C LEU A 350 -14.64 6.42 10.63
N PHE A 351 -15.74 7.04 10.19
CA PHE A 351 -16.21 8.31 10.75
C PHE A 351 -16.68 8.17 12.19
N ALA A 352 -17.34 7.06 12.56
CA ALA A 352 -17.71 6.79 13.95
C ALA A 352 -16.46 6.73 14.84
N TYR A 353 -15.41 6.01 14.40
CA TYR A 353 -14.13 5.98 15.10
C TYR A 353 -13.50 7.38 15.20
N ARG A 354 -13.55 8.18 14.12
CA ARG A 354 -12.99 9.54 14.08
C ARG A 354 -13.69 10.53 15.01
N LEU A 355 -14.97 10.32 15.34
CA LEU A 355 -15.71 11.14 16.30
C LEU A 355 -15.22 10.94 17.74
N GLU A 356 -14.75 9.76 18.06
CA GLU A 356 -14.27 9.40 19.41
C GLU A 356 -12.76 9.65 19.56
N HIS A 357 -11.99 9.69 18.46
CA HIS A 357 -10.55 9.82 18.47
C HIS A 357 -10.11 11.04 17.67
N HIS A 358 -9.19 11.81 18.24
CA HIS A 358 -8.75 13.08 17.66
C HIS A 358 -7.28 13.03 17.27
N PRO A 359 -6.85 13.72 16.16
CA PRO A 359 -5.45 13.80 15.83
C PRO A 359 -4.71 14.67 16.83
N GLN A 360 -3.49 14.26 17.15
CA GLN A 360 -2.60 15.08 17.93
C GLN A 360 -1.99 16.17 17.03
N GLU A 361 -2.54 17.38 17.13
CA GLU A 361 -2.11 18.52 16.30
C GLU A 361 -0.99 19.32 16.96
N ARG A 362 -0.84 19.23 18.28
CA ARG A 362 0.11 20.01 19.08
C ARG A 362 1.03 19.10 19.86
N LEU A 363 2.34 19.29 19.70
CA LEU A 363 3.35 18.56 20.46
C LEU A 363 4.07 19.52 21.39
N HIS A 364 4.17 19.11 22.65
CA HIS A 364 4.82 19.85 23.71
C HIS A 364 6.14 19.16 24.12
N ASP A 365 7.08 19.96 24.64
CA ASP A 365 8.29 19.41 25.26
C ASP A 365 7.97 18.91 26.70
N GLU A 366 8.99 18.34 27.38
CA GLU A 366 8.86 17.85 28.76
C GLU A 366 8.52 18.96 29.77
N GLN A 367 8.73 20.24 29.41
CA GLN A 367 8.38 21.41 30.21
C GLN A 367 6.96 21.94 29.90
N GLY A 368 6.20 21.27 29.02
CA GLY A 368 4.87 21.67 28.62
C GLY A 368 4.81 22.84 27.62
N ARG A 369 5.94 23.26 27.02
CA ARG A 369 5.98 24.32 26.02
C ARG A 369 5.59 23.76 24.66
N LEU A 370 4.67 24.45 23.95
CA LEU A 370 4.29 24.09 22.59
C LEU A 370 5.49 24.23 21.63
N ARG A 371 5.88 23.13 20.99
CA ARG A 371 7.01 23.07 20.06
C ARG A 371 6.60 22.91 18.62
N ILE A 372 5.55 22.12 18.38
CA ILE A 372 5.14 21.79 17.02
C ILE A 372 3.63 21.90 16.89
N THR A 373 3.19 22.53 15.81
CA THR A 373 1.81 22.48 15.35
C THR A 373 1.79 21.76 14.00
N ILE A 374 0.96 20.72 13.90
CA ILE A 374 0.81 19.91 12.67
C ILE A 374 -0.62 20.05 12.20
N ARG A 375 -0.79 20.56 10.99
CA ARG A 375 -2.12 20.67 10.40
C ARG A 375 -2.68 19.28 10.07
N GLN A 376 -3.89 19.01 10.47
CA GLN A 376 -4.58 17.74 10.30
C GLN A 376 -5.94 17.91 9.63
N TRP A 377 -6.46 16.83 9.03
CA TRP A 377 -7.80 16.80 8.49
C TRP A 377 -8.84 16.96 9.60
N THR A 378 -9.68 17.97 9.51
CA THR A 378 -10.87 18.07 10.37
C THR A 378 -11.90 17.02 9.94
N PHE A 379 -12.81 16.67 10.86
CA PHE A 379 -13.93 15.78 10.54
C PHE A 379 -14.75 16.35 9.37
N GLU A 380 -15.04 17.64 9.40
CA GLU A 380 -15.83 18.32 8.37
C GLU A 380 -15.16 18.27 6.98
N GLN A 381 -13.84 18.52 6.91
CA GLN A 381 -13.08 18.47 5.68
C GLN A 381 -13.10 17.05 5.07
N LEU A 382 -12.85 16.00 5.91
CA LEU A 382 -12.92 14.61 5.47
C LEU A 382 -14.33 14.24 5.01
N PHE A 383 -15.36 14.62 5.78
CA PHE A 383 -16.73 14.32 5.43
C PHE A 383 -17.15 14.95 4.10
N LYS A 384 -16.80 16.23 3.91
CA LYS A 384 -17.06 16.93 2.64
C LYS A 384 -16.33 16.28 1.45
N ALA A 385 -15.07 15.94 1.66
CA ALA A 385 -14.26 15.35 0.59
C ALA A 385 -14.68 13.92 0.21
N THR A 386 -15.46 13.25 1.04
CA THR A 386 -15.84 11.84 0.86
C THR A 386 -17.36 11.65 0.72
N VAL A 387 -18.12 11.86 1.79
CA VAL A 387 -19.57 11.57 1.80
C VAL A 387 -20.32 12.46 0.83
N LEU A 388 -19.98 13.76 0.75
CA LEU A 388 -20.64 14.65 -0.21
C LEU A 388 -20.25 14.31 -1.65
N ALA A 389 -19.01 13.88 -1.91
CA ALA A 389 -18.61 13.43 -3.24
C ALA A 389 -19.40 12.18 -3.67
N VAL A 390 -19.61 11.23 -2.74
CA VAL A 390 -20.46 10.06 -3.01
C VAL A 390 -21.92 10.46 -3.24
N TRP A 391 -22.42 11.41 -2.43
CA TRP A 391 -23.79 11.95 -2.59
C TRP A 391 -24.00 12.57 -3.97
N ASP A 392 -23.07 13.38 -4.45
CA ASP A 392 -23.17 14.02 -5.76
C ASP A 392 -23.31 13.01 -6.90
N TYR A 393 -22.65 11.85 -6.78
CA TYR A 393 -22.77 10.74 -7.73
C TYR A 393 -24.03 9.90 -7.52
N GLY A 394 -24.38 9.63 -6.27
CA GLY A 394 -25.42 8.67 -5.88
C GLY A 394 -26.80 9.26 -5.59
N LYS A 395 -26.96 10.60 -5.60
CA LYS A 395 -28.25 11.25 -5.27
C LYS A 395 -29.40 10.82 -6.16
N GLY A 396 -29.12 10.35 -7.37
CA GLY A 396 -30.10 9.76 -8.28
C GLY A 396 -30.50 8.31 -7.94
N ASP A 397 -29.78 7.60 -7.07
CA ASP A 397 -30.06 6.20 -6.72
C ASP A 397 -30.82 6.09 -5.40
N ARG A 398 -31.95 5.38 -5.42
CA ARG A 398 -32.84 5.22 -4.26
C ARG A 398 -32.17 4.44 -3.12
N SER A 399 -31.36 3.44 -3.45
CA SER A 399 -30.68 2.62 -2.44
C SER A 399 -29.65 3.44 -1.68
N ILE A 400 -28.93 4.31 -2.39
CA ILE A 400 -27.94 5.23 -1.79
C ILE A 400 -28.62 6.29 -0.93
N GLN A 401 -29.74 6.86 -1.40
CA GLN A 401 -30.52 7.81 -0.61
C GLN A 401 -30.97 7.19 0.71
N HIS A 402 -31.54 5.98 0.67
CA HIS A 402 -32.00 5.28 1.87
C HIS A 402 -30.82 4.88 2.79
N GLU A 403 -29.72 4.41 2.24
CA GLU A 403 -28.55 4.03 3.02
C GLU A 403 -27.98 5.24 3.78
N LEU A 404 -27.81 6.37 3.13
CA LEU A 404 -27.32 7.59 3.76
C LEU A 404 -28.32 8.14 4.79
N ALA A 405 -29.64 8.11 4.50
CA ALA A 405 -30.65 8.51 5.46
C ALA A 405 -30.66 7.67 6.74
N ASN A 406 -30.27 6.38 6.64
CA ASN A 406 -30.17 5.48 7.79
C ASN A 406 -28.85 5.66 8.57
N LEU A 407 -27.75 6.00 7.90
CA LEU A 407 -26.42 6.08 8.51
C LEU A 407 -26.14 7.46 9.14
N LEU A 408 -26.59 8.56 8.53
CA LEU A 408 -26.32 9.91 8.99
C LEU A 408 -26.76 10.16 10.45
N PRO A 409 -27.98 9.74 10.88
CA PRO A 409 -28.40 9.91 12.27
C PRO A 409 -27.48 9.25 13.28
N GLN A 410 -26.78 8.18 12.89
CA GLN A 410 -25.87 7.44 13.78
C GLN A 410 -24.57 8.22 14.10
N LEU A 411 -24.21 9.22 13.26
CA LEU A 411 -23.05 10.09 13.49
C LEU A 411 -23.37 11.37 14.29
N ARG A 412 -24.60 11.57 14.77
CA ARG A 412 -25.02 12.79 15.49
C ARG A 412 -24.41 12.97 16.88
N THR A 413 -23.53 12.10 17.32
CA THR A 413 -22.88 12.16 18.66
C THR A 413 -21.74 13.18 18.75
N GLY A 414 -21.31 13.76 17.64
CA GLY A 414 -20.19 14.70 17.56
C GLY A 414 -20.47 16.11 18.10
N SER A 415 -19.56 17.03 17.83
CA SER A 415 -19.65 18.46 18.19
C SER A 415 -20.91 19.14 17.58
N ALA A 416 -21.28 20.33 18.10
CA ALA A 416 -22.40 21.07 17.55
C ALA A 416 -22.28 21.36 16.04
N GLU A 417 -21.07 21.67 15.59
CA GLU A 417 -20.75 21.93 14.17
C GLU A 417 -20.94 20.69 13.30
N VAL A 418 -20.48 19.53 13.78
CA VAL A 418 -20.68 18.24 13.11
C VAL A 418 -22.15 17.89 13.02
N LYS A 419 -22.90 18.07 14.12
CA LYS A 419 -24.37 17.85 14.16
C LYS A 419 -25.08 18.72 13.14
N GLU A 420 -24.75 20.00 13.08
CA GLU A 420 -25.39 20.94 12.16
C GLU A 420 -25.09 20.56 10.68
N MET A 421 -23.85 20.18 10.39
CA MET A 421 -23.46 19.71 9.05
C MET A 421 -24.24 18.46 8.65
N ILE A 422 -24.31 17.46 9.52
CA ILE A 422 -25.07 16.22 9.29
C ILE A 422 -26.55 16.54 9.03
N LEU A 423 -27.16 17.39 9.86
CA LEU A 423 -28.56 17.81 9.70
C LEU A 423 -28.81 18.53 8.37
N ARG A 424 -27.86 19.30 7.86
CA ARG A 424 -27.98 19.93 6.52
C ARG A 424 -27.99 18.88 5.40
N VAL A 425 -27.13 17.87 5.50
CA VAL A 425 -27.06 16.78 4.51
C VAL A 425 -28.34 15.92 4.57
N GLU A 426 -28.83 15.59 5.77
CA GLU A 426 -30.08 14.87 5.96
C GLU A 426 -31.27 15.60 5.32
N ARG A 427 -31.42 16.90 5.56
CA ARG A 427 -32.49 17.71 4.92
C ARG A 427 -32.40 17.70 3.40
N ALA A 428 -31.18 17.71 2.84
CA ALA A 428 -30.99 17.61 1.39
C ALA A 428 -31.44 16.24 0.84
N ILE A 429 -31.15 15.16 1.56
CA ILE A 429 -31.56 13.79 1.20
C ILE A 429 -33.09 13.64 1.33
N GLU A 430 -33.68 14.12 2.44
CA GLU A 430 -35.13 14.09 2.65
C GLU A 430 -35.89 14.85 1.56
N LYS A 431 -35.38 16.01 1.17
CA LYS A 431 -35.96 16.79 0.07
C LYS A 431 -35.97 15.99 -1.24
N GLU A 432 -34.85 15.39 -1.58
CA GLU A 432 -34.71 14.58 -2.80
C GLU A 432 -35.64 13.34 -2.78
N LEU A 433 -35.82 12.72 -1.61
CA LEU A 433 -36.76 11.61 -1.42
C LEU A 433 -38.24 12.04 -1.57
N ILE A 434 -38.58 13.23 -1.08
CA ILE A 434 -39.94 13.79 -1.17
C ILE A 434 -40.25 14.18 -2.60
N ASP A 435 -39.37 14.88 -3.29
CA ASP A 435 -39.52 15.31 -4.66
C ASP A 435 -39.78 14.10 -5.59
N ARG A 436 -39.04 13.01 -5.39
CA ARG A 436 -39.26 11.75 -6.11
C ARG A 436 -40.57 11.05 -5.79
N LYS A 437 -41.03 11.06 -4.52
CA LYS A 437 -42.38 10.50 -4.22
C LYS A 437 -43.48 11.24 -4.93
N GLN A 438 -43.37 12.55 -5.05
CA GLN A 438 -44.35 13.36 -5.79
C GLN A 438 -44.29 13.09 -7.30
N GLU A 439 -43.12 12.78 -7.84
CA GLU A 439 -42.97 12.43 -9.27
C GLU A 439 -43.62 11.07 -9.58
N ILE A 440 -43.43 10.07 -8.68
CA ILE A 440 -44.09 8.75 -8.82
C ILE A 440 -45.62 8.88 -8.75
N HIS A 441 -46.14 9.67 -7.78
CA HIS A 441 -47.59 9.91 -7.65
C HIS A 441 -48.21 10.65 -8.85
N ARG A 442 -47.40 11.33 -9.66
CA ARG A 442 -47.86 11.95 -10.93
C ARG A 442 -47.88 10.99 -12.10
N LEU A 443 -47.24 9.82 -11.96
CA LEU A 443 -47.14 8.78 -12.98
C LEU A 443 -48.19 7.66 -12.76
N GLU A 444 -48.81 7.60 -11.55
CA GLU A 444 -49.98 6.78 -11.21
C GLU A 444 -51.29 7.54 -11.52
#